data_47b1351a52087f3474b065890a413409
#
_entry.id   47b1351a52087f3474b065890a413409
#
_cell.length_a   1.000
_cell.length_b   1.000
_cell.length_c   1.000
_cell.angle_alpha   90.00
_cell.angle_beta   90.00
_cell.angle_gamma   90.00
#
_symmetry.space_group_name_H-M   'P 1'
#
loop_
_entity.id
_entity.type
_entity.pdbx_description
1 polymer ?
#
loop_
_entity_poly.entity_id
_entity_poly.type
_entity_poly.pdbx_seq_one_letter_code
_entity_poly.pdbx_strand_id
1 'polypeptide(L)' 'MPYSYLRGRIIAMFHTVKAFGKAIGWSQRKTYDIVNGRQEMTGKDIDQMCKLLNVDVPEEMRLLFF' A
#
# COMPACT_ATOMS: atom_id res chain seq x y z
N MET A 1 -0.70 -10.47 10.59
CA MET A 1 -1.13 -10.10 9.25
C MET A 1 0.01 -9.49 8.48
N PRO A 2 0.24 -9.91 7.23
CA PRO A 2 1.27 -9.28 6.42
C PRO A 2 0.94 -7.80 6.18
N TYR A 3 1.98 -7.01 6.16
CA TYR A 3 1.87 -5.58 5.88
C TYR A 3 0.94 -4.81 6.83
N SER A 4 1.00 -5.11 8.12
CA SER A 4 0.15 -4.41 9.10
C SER A 4 0.43 -2.90 9.14
N TYR A 5 1.69 -2.49 9.00
CA TYR A 5 2.04 -1.06 8.94
C TYR A 5 1.51 -0.40 7.68
N LEU A 6 1.59 -1.11 6.54
CA LEU A 6 1.05 -0.60 5.27
C LEU A 6 -0.46 -0.40 5.39
N ARG A 7 -1.18 -1.40 5.90
CA ARG A 7 -2.62 -1.29 6.11
C ARG A 7 -2.96 -0.13 7.04
N GLY A 8 -2.23 0.01 8.14
CA GLY A 8 -2.45 1.11 9.08
C GLY A 8 -2.28 2.47 8.43
N ARG A 9 -1.25 2.64 7.59
CA ARG A 9 -1.03 3.89 6.87
C ARG A 9 -2.16 4.18 5.88
N ILE A 10 -2.61 3.16 5.16
CA ILE A 10 -3.72 3.28 4.22
C ILE A 10 -5.00 3.73 4.93
N ILE A 11 -5.33 3.07 6.03
CA ILE A 11 -6.54 3.40 6.80
C ILE A 11 -6.45 4.82 7.38
N ALA A 12 -5.28 5.19 7.88
CA ALA A 12 -5.08 6.54 8.43
C ALA A 12 -5.31 7.64 7.38
N MET A 13 -4.91 7.39 6.13
CA MET A 13 -4.99 8.40 5.07
C MET A 13 -6.26 8.31 4.22
N PHE A 14 -6.77 7.12 3.99
CA PHE A 14 -7.88 6.89 3.06
C PHE A 14 -9.12 6.29 3.69
N HIS A 15 -9.07 5.94 4.96
CA HIS A 15 -10.14 5.32 5.75
C HIS A 15 -10.43 3.88 5.39
N THR A 16 -10.36 3.50 4.11
CA THR A 16 -10.59 2.12 3.67
C THR A 16 -9.58 1.73 2.60
N VAL A 17 -9.31 0.42 2.52
CA VAL A 17 -8.47 -0.13 1.45
C VAL A 17 -9.11 0.09 0.08
N LYS A 18 -10.44 0.01 0.00
CA LYS A 18 -11.17 0.26 -1.24
C LYS A 18 -10.94 1.68 -1.76
N ALA A 19 -11.01 2.67 -0.88
CA ALA A 19 -10.78 4.07 -1.24
C ALA A 19 -9.34 4.28 -1.73
N PHE A 20 -8.38 3.65 -1.06
CA PHE A 20 -6.98 3.68 -1.50
C PHE A 20 -6.82 3.09 -2.90
N GLY A 21 -7.44 1.96 -3.18
CA GLY A 21 -7.38 1.33 -4.49
C GLY A 21 -7.90 2.25 -5.59
N LYS A 22 -9.00 2.95 -5.33
CA LYS A 22 -9.54 3.93 -6.29
C LYS A 22 -8.55 5.07 -6.52
N ALA A 23 -7.94 5.58 -5.46
CA ALA A 23 -7.00 6.69 -5.56
C ALA A 23 -5.75 6.32 -6.36
N ILE A 24 -5.24 5.09 -6.18
CA ILE A 24 -4.04 4.64 -6.88
C ILE A 24 -4.33 4.14 -8.30
N GLY A 25 -5.61 3.91 -8.62
CA GLY A 25 -6.01 3.46 -9.95
C GLY A 25 -5.93 1.96 -10.16
N TRP A 26 -5.91 1.17 -9.09
CA TRP A 26 -5.90 -0.29 -9.17
C TRP A 26 -7.30 -0.86 -9.09
N SER A 27 -7.48 -2.08 -9.62
CA SER A 27 -8.71 -2.83 -9.40
C SER A 27 -8.85 -3.16 -7.92
N GLN A 28 -10.07 -3.39 -7.47
CA GLN A 28 -10.32 -3.79 -6.09
C GLN A 28 -9.57 -5.07 -5.74
N ARG A 29 -9.59 -6.05 -6.65
CA ARG A 29 -8.92 -7.32 -6.44
C ARG A 29 -7.41 -7.14 -6.28
N LYS A 30 -6.77 -6.38 -7.18
CA LYS A 30 -5.33 -6.13 -7.09
C LYS A 30 -4.98 -5.45 -5.78
N THR A 31 -5.77 -4.46 -5.37
CA THR A 31 -5.52 -3.71 -4.14
C THR A 31 -5.54 -4.64 -2.93
N TYR A 32 -6.59 -5.45 -2.79
CA TYR A 32 -6.70 -6.36 -1.66
C TYR A 32 -5.63 -7.46 -1.69
N ASP A 33 -5.31 -7.98 -2.87
CA ASP A 33 -4.29 -9.01 -2.99
C ASP A 33 -2.92 -8.50 -2.57
N ILE A 34 -2.57 -7.28 -2.95
CA ILE A 34 -1.29 -6.67 -2.55
C ILE A 34 -1.26 -6.39 -1.05
N VAL A 35 -2.30 -5.75 -0.53
CA VAL A 35 -2.35 -5.37 0.89
C VAL A 35 -2.40 -6.61 1.80
N ASN A 36 -3.01 -7.68 1.34
CA ASN A 36 -3.10 -8.93 2.10
C ASN A 36 -1.93 -9.89 1.85
N GLY A 37 -0.97 -9.50 1.03
CA GLY A 37 0.22 -10.32 0.79
C GLY A 37 0.02 -11.50 -0.14
N ARG A 38 -1.06 -11.53 -0.91
CA ARG A 38 -1.34 -12.61 -1.88
C ARG A 38 -0.69 -12.38 -3.23
N GLN A 39 -0.32 -11.15 -3.54
CA GLN A 39 0.33 -10.77 -4.78
C GLN A 39 1.59 -10.01 -4.45
N GLU A 40 2.68 -10.34 -5.13
CA GLU A 40 3.95 -9.64 -4.94
C GLU A 40 3.87 -8.22 -5.47
N MET A 41 4.53 -7.30 -4.77
CA MET A 41 4.63 -5.92 -5.20
C MET A 41 5.81 -5.78 -6.16
N THR A 42 5.56 -5.19 -7.32
CA THR A 42 6.66 -4.81 -8.21
C THR A 42 7.29 -3.52 -7.71
N GLY A 43 8.48 -3.18 -8.24
CA GLY A 43 9.10 -1.89 -7.93
C GLY A 43 8.21 -0.72 -8.30
N LYS A 44 7.47 -0.85 -9.41
CA LYS A 44 6.52 0.17 -9.85
C LYS A 44 5.36 0.32 -8.85
N ASP A 45 4.84 -0.79 -8.34
CA ASP A 45 3.77 -0.76 -7.35
C ASP A 45 4.21 -0.04 -6.09
N ILE A 46 5.40 -0.36 -5.59
CA ILE A 46 5.97 0.26 -4.40
C ILE A 46 6.17 1.77 -4.63
N ASP A 47 6.69 2.15 -5.79
CA ASP A 47 6.89 3.56 -6.13
C ASP A 47 5.56 4.33 -6.14
N GLN A 48 4.53 3.77 -6.74
CA GLN A 48 3.21 4.38 -6.76
C GLN A 48 2.63 4.54 -5.36
N MET A 49 2.77 3.51 -4.52
CA MET A 49 2.30 3.57 -3.14
C MET A 49 3.06 4.60 -2.32
N CYS A 50 4.38 4.66 -2.49
CA CYS A 50 5.19 5.65 -1.77
C CYS A 50 4.75 7.09 -2.09
N LYS A 51 4.48 7.37 -3.36
CA LYS A 51 4.02 8.70 -3.77
C LYS A 51 2.67 9.04 -3.16
N LEU A 52 1.74 8.10 -3.19
CA LEU A 52 0.39 8.34 -2.71
C LEU A 52 0.32 8.40 -1.17
N LEU A 53 1.15 7.63 -0.49
CA LEU A 53 1.17 7.56 0.97
C LEU A 53 2.19 8.51 1.61
N ASN A 54 2.87 9.33 0.80
CA ASN A 54 3.90 10.27 1.26
C ASN A 54 5.02 9.59 2.03
N VAL A 55 5.51 8.47 1.51
CA VAL A 55 6.61 7.73 2.10
C VAL A 55 7.87 8.00 1.28
N ASP A 56 8.84 8.68 1.89
CA ASP A 56 10.09 9.04 1.23
C ASP A 56 11.35 8.70 2.05
N VAL A 57 11.16 8.19 3.27
CA VAL A 57 12.24 7.86 4.18
C VAL A 57 12.50 6.36 4.15
N PRO A 58 13.77 5.91 3.99
CA PRO A 58 14.08 4.47 3.92
C PRO A 58 13.55 3.64 5.08
N GLU A 59 13.57 4.18 6.29
CA GLU A 59 13.04 3.46 7.47
C GLU A 59 11.54 3.21 7.35
N GLU A 60 10.77 4.20 6.88
CA GLU A 60 9.34 4.01 6.67
C GLU A 60 9.07 2.99 5.58
N MET A 61 9.83 3.04 4.48
CA MET A 61 9.69 2.07 3.40
C MET A 61 9.92 0.65 3.92
N ARG A 62 10.91 0.48 4.79
CA ARG A 62 11.20 -0.83 5.37
C ARG A 62 10.04 -1.33 6.24
N LEU A 63 9.47 -0.46 7.05
CA LEU A 63 8.34 -0.81 7.92
C LEU A 63 7.10 -1.16 7.12
N LEU A 64 6.85 -0.46 6.02
CA LEU A 64 5.62 -0.64 5.25
C LEU A 64 5.70 -1.82 4.29
N PHE A 65 6.84 -2.03 3.63
CA PHE A 65 6.93 -2.97 2.51
C PHE A 65 7.82 -4.18 2.78
N PHE A 66 8.60 -4.18 3.81
CA PHE A 66 9.54 -5.25 4.12
C PHE A 66 9.45 -5.65 5.60
#